data_a1ab784cf2d6c25c410665eca963c019
#
_entry.id   a1ab784cf2d6c25c410665eca963c019
#
_cell.length_a   1.000
_cell.length_b   1.000
_cell.length_c   1.000
_cell.angle_alpha   90.00
_cell.angle_beta   90.00
_cell.angle_gamma   90.00
#
_symmetry.space_group_name_H-M   'P 1'
#
loop_
_entity.id
_entity.type
_entity.pdbx_description
1 polymer ?
#
loop_
_entity_poly.entity_id
_entity_poly.type
_entity_poly.pdbx_seq_one_letter_code
_entity_poly.pdbx_strand_id
1 'polypeptide(L)'
;MSFQSAALPTELPGHIEPHDKIVKKRNYSKNSPFYLLQGSYWLIQGSIAPSLATPSSEGFIPYNFEMKSYNILFLCTGNSARSILAEALATTLSGGKFIGYSAGSNPAERVNPFASELAMEMGYPKEKLRSKNWDEYSLPDSPQMDFIITVCDNAANEACPIWLGHPSTAHWGFPDPASVEGTDAIKREAFQKTLLGLTKNIEALIQLPIDQLDLLTLKKAIQDIHDE
;
A
#
# COMPACT_ATOMS: atom_id res chain seq x y z
N MET A 1 4.99 66.56 -35.48
CA MET A 1 5.54 65.64 -34.45
C MET A 1 4.34 65.03 -33.71
N SER A 2 3.96 63.88 -34.15
CA SER A 2 2.72 63.18 -33.69
C SER A 2 3.08 62.19 -32.60
N PHE A 3 2.52 62.35 -31.42
CA PHE A 3 2.61 61.36 -30.34
C PHE A 3 1.52 60.29 -30.57
N GLN A 4 1.90 59.08 -30.87
CA GLN A 4 1.04 57.91 -30.84
C GLN A 4 0.94 57.37 -29.39
N SER A 5 -0.27 57.40 -28.87
CA SER A 5 -0.66 56.77 -27.62
C SER A 5 -0.71 55.25 -27.83
N ALA A 6 0.13 54.48 -27.09
CA ALA A 6 0.05 53.03 -27.01
C ALA A 6 -0.92 52.63 -25.89
N ALA A 7 -1.98 51.96 -26.26
CA ALA A 7 -2.96 51.37 -25.35
C ALA A 7 -2.36 50.08 -24.72
N LEU A 8 -2.43 49.98 -23.40
CA LEU A 8 -2.10 48.78 -22.62
C LEU A 8 -3.22 47.73 -22.80
N PRO A 9 -2.89 46.46 -22.99
CA PRO A 9 -3.87 45.39 -22.95
C PRO A 9 -4.23 45.05 -21.52
N THR A 10 -5.51 45.16 -21.21
CA THR A 10 -6.14 44.64 -20.00
C THR A 10 -6.49 43.15 -20.20
N GLU A 11 -5.57 42.26 -19.93
CA GLU A 11 -5.92 40.86 -19.72
C GLU A 11 -5.72 40.52 -18.25
N LEU A 12 -6.81 40.22 -17.58
CA LEU A 12 -6.84 39.62 -16.26
C LEU A 12 -6.36 38.17 -16.36
N PRO A 13 -5.54 37.66 -15.43
CA PRO A 13 -5.09 36.26 -15.45
C PRO A 13 -6.26 35.33 -15.18
N GLY A 14 -6.31 34.29 -16.00
CA GLY A 14 -7.38 33.32 -16.10
C GLY A 14 -7.78 32.68 -14.79
N HIS A 15 -9.07 32.43 -14.70
CA HIS A 15 -9.72 31.54 -13.78
C HIS A 15 -8.98 30.19 -13.75
N ILE A 16 -8.42 29.85 -12.58
CA ILE A 16 -7.97 28.49 -12.30
C ILE A 16 -9.23 27.71 -12.01
N GLU A 17 -9.67 26.89 -12.96
CA GLU A 17 -10.69 25.90 -12.71
C GLU A 17 -10.21 24.92 -11.64
N PRO A 18 -11.07 24.53 -10.68
CA PRO A 18 -10.72 23.50 -9.71
C PRO A 18 -10.46 22.20 -10.48
N HIS A 19 -9.25 21.65 -10.34
CA HIS A 19 -8.93 20.33 -10.84
C HIS A 19 -9.90 19.33 -10.21
N ASP A 20 -10.93 18.97 -10.96
CA ASP A 20 -11.71 17.76 -10.74
C ASP A 20 -10.73 16.60 -10.67
N LYS A 21 -10.50 16.10 -9.45
CA LYS A 21 -9.86 14.82 -9.25
C LYS A 21 -10.79 13.77 -9.83
N ILE A 22 -10.63 13.50 -11.13
CA ILE A 22 -11.23 12.35 -11.79
C ILE A 22 -10.63 11.12 -11.10
N VAL A 23 -11.33 10.61 -10.11
CA VAL A 23 -11.12 9.26 -9.61
C VAL A 23 -11.46 8.34 -10.77
N LYS A 24 -10.45 8.00 -11.57
CA LYS A 24 -10.59 7.00 -12.63
C LYS A 24 -11.08 5.72 -11.96
N LYS A 25 -12.35 5.36 -12.14
CA LYS A 25 -12.87 4.05 -11.78
C LYS A 25 -11.97 3.03 -12.43
N ARG A 26 -11.20 2.30 -11.63
CA ARG A 26 -10.38 1.21 -12.13
C ARG A 26 -11.33 0.09 -12.56
N ASN A 27 -11.46 -0.14 -13.86
CA ASN A 27 -12.21 -1.27 -14.39
C ASN A 27 -11.35 -2.51 -14.27
N TYR A 28 -11.56 -3.30 -13.23
CA TYR A 28 -11.00 -4.64 -13.14
C TYR A 28 -11.76 -5.58 -14.07
N SER A 29 -11.05 -6.50 -14.73
CA SER A 29 -11.70 -7.58 -15.47
C SER A 29 -12.58 -8.38 -14.53
N LYS A 30 -13.77 -8.81 -15.00
CA LYS A 30 -14.70 -9.65 -14.21
C LYS A 30 -14.09 -10.97 -13.75
N ASN A 31 -12.96 -11.38 -14.31
CA ASN A 31 -12.20 -12.58 -13.94
C ASN A 31 -11.02 -12.29 -13.01
N SER A 32 -10.81 -11.04 -12.59
CA SER A 32 -9.80 -10.70 -11.59
C SER A 32 -10.29 -11.09 -10.20
N PRO A 33 -9.46 -11.73 -9.35
CA PRO A 33 -9.81 -12.02 -7.96
C PRO A 33 -10.18 -10.75 -7.18
N PHE A 34 -9.76 -9.57 -7.63
CA PHE A 34 -10.08 -8.26 -7.04
C PHE A 34 -11.48 -7.74 -7.40
N TYR A 35 -12.16 -8.34 -8.39
CA TYR A 35 -13.52 -7.93 -8.74
C TYR A 35 -14.54 -8.22 -7.63
N LEU A 36 -14.31 -9.28 -6.86
CA LEU A 36 -15.17 -9.66 -5.73
C LEU A 36 -14.96 -8.78 -4.50
N LEU A 37 -13.78 -8.16 -4.32
CA LEU A 37 -13.46 -7.32 -3.17
C LEU A 37 -14.12 -5.93 -3.25
N GLN A 38 -14.47 -5.44 -4.44
CA GLN A 38 -15.15 -4.15 -4.59
C GLN A 38 -16.62 -4.16 -4.16
N GLY A 39 -17.27 -5.33 -4.10
CA GLY A 39 -18.68 -5.46 -3.71
C GLY A 39 -18.96 -5.10 -2.25
N SER A 40 -17.99 -5.27 -1.37
CA SER A 40 -18.16 -5.07 0.08
C SER A 40 -17.97 -3.62 0.54
N TYR A 41 -17.23 -2.80 -0.20
CA TYR A 41 -16.97 -1.40 0.16
C TYR A 41 -18.11 -0.42 -0.13
N TRP A 42 -19.09 -0.80 -0.97
CA TRP A 42 -20.18 0.10 -1.38
C TRP A 42 -21.36 0.14 -0.41
N LEU A 43 -21.49 -0.80 0.53
CA LEU A 43 -22.62 -0.84 1.47
C LEU A 43 -22.48 0.09 2.69
N ILE A 44 -21.31 0.71 2.90
CA ILE A 44 -21.10 1.63 4.03
C ILE A 44 -21.31 3.10 3.65
N GLN A 45 -21.40 3.45 2.37
CA GLN A 45 -21.64 4.82 1.91
C GLN A 45 -23.08 5.11 1.45
N GLY A 46 -23.99 4.18 1.65
CA GLY A 46 -25.41 4.35 1.30
C GLY A 46 -26.27 4.60 2.52
N SER A 47 -26.72 5.83 2.67
CA SER A 47 -27.84 6.30 3.48
C SER A 47 -27.51 6.94 4.82
N ILE A 48 -27.23 8.22 4.79
CA ILE A 48 -27.98 9.21 5.56
C ILE A 48 -27.94 10.51 4.75
N ALA A 49 -29.01 10.80 4.01
CA ALA A 49 -29.28 12.14 3.53
C ALA A 49 -29.96 12.90 4.71
N PRO A 50 -29.35 13.92 5.28
CA PRO A 50 -30.09 14.83 6.15
C PRO A 50 -30.92 15.77 5.27
N SER A 51 -32.17 15.90 5.65
CA SER A 51 -33.17 16.86 5.25
C SER A 51 -32.59 18.27 5.01
N LEU A 52 -33.06 18.92 3.94
CA LEU A 52 -32.80 20.29 3.55
C LEU A 52 -32.97 21.27 4.72
N ALA A 53 -31.84 21.65 5.34
CA ALA A 53 -31.72 22.88 6.10
C ALA A 53 -30.80 23.80 5.30
N THR A 54 -31.29 24.99 4.95
CA THR A 54 -30.54 26.06 4.26
C THR A 54 -29.29 26.42 5.08
N PRO A 55 -28.09 26.48 4.47
CA PRO A 55 -26.89 26.86 5.20
C PRO A 55 -26.92 28.35 5.52
N SER A 56 -26.90 28.70 6.80
CA SER A 56 -26.49 30.02 7.28
C SER A 56 -25.01 30.22 6.94
N SER A 57 -24.65 31.42 6.53
CA SER A 57 -23.36 31.86 6.02
C SER A 57 -22.23 31.91 7.07
N GLU A 58 -22.11 30.91 7.92
CA GLU A 58 -20.99 30.78 8.86
C GLU A 58 -20.02 29.72 8.30
N GLY A 59 -18.78 30.15 8.07
CA GLY A 59 -17.69 29.53 7.41
C GLY A 59 -17.60 28.01 7.49
N PHE A 60 -17.69 27.36 6.35
CA PHE A 60 -17.28 25.97 6.16
C PHE A 60 -15.77 25.88 6.39
N ILE A 61 -15.35 25.50 7.59
CA ILE A 61 -13.96 25.12 7.85
C ILE A 61 -13.79 23.73 7.26
N PRO A 62 -13.00 23.57 6.18
CA PRO A 62 -12.73 22.22 5.68
C PRO A 62 -11.95 21.49 6.79
N TYR A 63 -12.58 20.50 7.39
CA TYR A 63 -11.90 19.59 8.30
C TYR A 63 -10.91 18.79 7.44
N ASN A 64 -9.67 19.27 7.36
CA ASN A 64 -8.57 18.51 6.82
C ASN A 64 -8.32 17.35 7.79
N PHE A 65 -8.97 16.23 7.54
CA PHE A 65 -8.65 14.97 8.21
C PHE A 65 -7.35 14.46 7.57
N GLU A 66 -6.23 14.90 8.11
CA GLU A 66 -4.92 14.40 7.71
C GLU A 66 -4.81 12.96 8.24
N MET A 67 -5.07 11.97 7.38
CA MET A 67 -4.95 10.57 7.76
C MET A 67 -3.47 10.27 7.99
N LYS A 68 -3.14 9.83 9.20
CA LYS A 68 -1.80 9.36 9.54
C LYS A 68 -1.45 8.15 8.68
N SER A 69 -0.32 8.22 7.99
CA SER A 69 0.26 7.11 7.23
C SER A 69 1.37 6.44 8.01
N TYR A 70 1.46 5.12 7.90
CA TYR A 70 2.48 4.29 8.53
C TYR A 70 3.37 3.65 7.49
N ASN A 71 4.67 3.62 7.73
CA ASN A 71 5.64 2.89 6.91
C ASN A 71 5.72 1.44 7.35
N ILE A 72 5.51 0.51 6.44
CA ILE A 72 5.57 -0.92 6.71
C ILE A 72 6.56 -1.62 5.78
N LEU A 73 7.53 -2.33 6.35
CA LEU A 73 8.56 -3.07 5.62
C LEU A 73 8.29 -4.57 5.68
N PHE A 74 8.13 -5.19 4.52
CA PHE A 74 8.00 -6.64 4.39
C PHE A 74 9.34 -7.27 4.02
N LEU A 75 9.77 -8.25 4.80
CA LEU A 75 11.05 -8.92 4.64
C LEU A 75 10.90 -10.38 4.22
N CYS A 76 11.72 -10.79 3.27
CA CYS A 76 11.99 -12.19 2.95
C CYS A 76 13.45 -12.35 2.52
N THR A 77 13.94 -13.56 2.27
CA THR A 77 15.33 -13.74 1.85
C THR A 77 15.60 -13.11 0.48
N GLY A 78 14.85 -13.48 -0.54
CA GLY A 78 15.13 -13.12 -1.94
C GLY A 78 14.52 -11.80 -2.43
N ASN A 79 13.60 -11.19 -1.73
CA ASN A 79 12.83 -9.99 -2.19
C ASN A 79 12.38 -10.07 -3.66
N SER A 80 11.86 -11.22 -4.06
CA SER A 80 11.44 -11.46 -5.45
C SER A 80 9.97 -11.84 -5.62
N ALA A 81 9.31 -12.34 -4.55
CA ALA A 81 7.94 -12.84 -4.61
C ALA A 81 7.10 -12.33 -3.43
N ARG A 82 7.10 -13.02 -2.28
CA ARG A 82 6.21 -12.77 -1.12
C ARG A 82 6.25 -11.33 -0.62
N SER A 83 7.42 -10.79 -0.33
CA SER A 83 7.57 -9.42 0.17
C SER A 83 7.19 -8.36 -0.87
N ILE A 84 7.42 -8.62 -2.17
CA ILE A 84 6.99 -7.74 -3.27
C ILE A 84 5.46 -7.68 -3.34
N LEU A 85 4.77 -8.84 -3.24
CA LEU A 85 3.32 -8.89 -3.22
C LEU A 85 2.74 -8.17 -1.99
N ALA A 86 3.36 -8.34 -0.82
CA ALA A 86 2.94 -7.68 0.41
C ALA A 86 3.12 -6.14 0.33
N GLU A 87 4.25 -5.64 -0.20
CA GLU A 87 4.49 -4.22 -0.48
C GLU A 87 3.39 -3.64 -1.37
N ALA A 88 3.10 -4.33 -2.48
CA ALA A 88 2.09 -3.90 -3.44
C ALA A 88 0.69 -3.86 -2.79
N LEU A 89 0.29 -4.91 -2.05
CA LEU A 89 -1.00 -4.99 -1.37
C LEU A 89 -1.15 -3.88 -0.32
N ALA A 90 -0.17 -3.71 0.58
CA ALA A 90 -0.24 -2.68 1.62
C ALA A 90 -0.40 -1.28 1.02
N THR A 91 0.33 -0.99 -0.06
CA THR A 91 0.27 0.30 -0.73
C THR A 91 -1.05 0.53 -1.48
N THR A 92 -1.59 -0.51 -2.14
CA THR A 92 -2.76 -0.34 -3.02
C THR A 92 -4.09 -0.50 -2.32
N LEU A 93 -4.17 -1.34 -1.27
CA LEU A 93 -5.44 -1.62 -0.56
C LEU A 93 -5.70 -0.67 0.61
N SER A 94 -4.67 -0.08 1.22
CA SER A 94 -4.83 0.64 2.48
C SER A 94 -5.47 2.03 2.37
N GLY A 95 -5.71 2.51 1.15
CA GLY A 95 -6.26 3.87 0.95
C GLY A 95 -5.34 4.98 1.48
N GLY A 96 -4.03 4.72 1.60
CA GLY A 96 -3.04 5.65 2.12
C GLY A 96 -2.71 5.47 3.61
N LYS A 97 -3.36 4.55 4.33
CA LYS A 97 -3.02 4.22 5.72
C LYS A 97 -1.62 3.62 5.84
N PHE A 98 -1.20 2.82 4.85
CA PHE A 98 0.14 2.24 4.81
C PHE A 98 0.89 2.63 3.54
N ILE A 99 2.18 2.93 3.72
CA ILE A 99 3.17 3.02 2.65
C ILE A 99 4.01 1.75 2.75
N GLY A 100 3.81 0.83 1.80
CA GLY A 100 4.50 -0.45 1.77
C GLY A 100 5.91 -0.33 1.22
N TYR A 101 6.82 -1.07 1.84
CA TYR A 101 8.20 -1.29 1.41
C TYR A 101 8.50 -2.78 1.47
N SER A 102 9.50 -3.24 0.72
CA SER A 102 9.99 -4.61 0.83
C SER A 102 11.49 -4.70 0.65
N ALA A 103 12.11 -5.71 1.25
CA ALA A 103 13.53 -5.99 1.09
C ALA A 103 13.86 -7.46 1.37
N GLY A 104 15.10 -7.85 1.11
CA GLY A 104 15.62 -9.18 1.41
C GLY A 104 17.02 -9.15 1.97
N SER A 105 17.40 -10.20 2.69
CA SER A 105 18.76 -10.42 3.18
C SER A 105 19.73 -10.76 2.05
N ASN A 106 19.25 -11.52 1.07
CA ASN A 106 19.98 -11.93 -0.13
C ASN A 106 19.10 -11.70 -1.37
N PRO A 107 18.93 -10.44 -1.81
CA PRO A 107 18.00 -10.10 -2.87
C PRO A 107 18.36 -10.77 -4.19
N ALA A 108 17.34 -11.27 -4.90
CA ALA A 108 17.47 -11.78 -6.26
C ALA A 108 17.81 -10.61 -7.21
N GLU A 109 18.39 -10.92 -8.36
CA GLU A 109 18.72 -9.89 -9.36
C GLU A 109 17.45 -9.16 -9.88
N ARG A 110 16.30 -9.84 -9.87
CA ARG A 110 15.02 -9.31 -10.38
C ARG A 110 13.83 -9.88 -9.64
N VAL A 111 12.74 -9.14 -9.72
CA VAL A 111 11.42 -9.59 -9.24
C VAL A 111 10.94 -10.77 -10.11
N ASN A 112 10.31 -11.75 -9.46
CA ASN A 112 9.72 -12.89 -10.18
C ASN A 112 8.60 -12.40 -11.13
N PRO A 113 8.57 -12.88 -12.40
CA PRO A 113 7.57 -12.43 -13.37
C PRO A 113 6.12 -12.56 -12.91
N PHE A 114 5.75 -13.63 -12.22
CA PHE A 114 4.39 -13.83 -11.70
C PHE A 114 4.05 -12.85 -10.58
N ALA A 115 5.01 -12.53 -9.69
CA ALA A 115 4.80 -11.50 -8.68
C ALA A 115 4.65 -10.12 -9.30
N SER A 116 5.47 -9.81 -10.31
CA SER A 116 5.39 -8.54 -11.04
C SER A 116 4.05 -8.36 -11.76
N GLU A 117 3.56 -9.41 -12.43
CA GLU A 117 2.27 -9.42 -13.12
C GLU A 117 1.14 -9.13 -12.14
N LEU A 118 1.05 -9.87 -11.03
CA LEU A 118 0.02 -9.69 -10.00
C LEU A 118 0.09 -8.31 -9.35
N ALA A 119 1.29 -7.80 -9.06
CA ALA A 119 1.44 -6.46 -8.49
C ALA A 119 0.94 -5.37 -9.46
N MET A 120 1.25 -5.48 -10.75
CA MET A 120 0.75 -4.54 -11.77
C MET A 120 -0.77 -4.65 -11.96
N GLU A 121 -1.36 -5.85 -11.88
CA GLU A 121 -2.81 -6.05 -11.92
C GLU A 121 -3.52 -5.34 -10.76
N MET A 122 -2.89 -5.28 -9.57
CA MET A 122 -3.37 -4.49 -8.43
C MET A 122 -3.22 -2.98 -8.61
N GLY A 123 -2.56 -2.54 -9.68
CA GLY A 123 -2.26 -1.14 -9.97
C GLY A 123 -1.02 -0.61 -9.26
N TYR A 124 -0.15 -1.49 -8.78
CA TYR A 124 1.16 -1.09 -8.26
C TYR A 124 2.07 -0.63 -9.40
N PRO A 125 2.80 0.50 -9.26
CA PRO A 125 3.63 1.05 -10.33
C PRO A 125 4.79 0.11 -10.69
N LYS A 126 4.94 -0.21 -11.98
CA LYS A 126 6.00 -1.11 -12.48
C LYS A 126 7.41 -0.63 -12.13
N GLU A 127 7.62 0.68 -12.15
CA GLU A 127 8.91 1.34 -11.88
C GLU A 127 9.36 1.18 -10.43
N LYS A 128 8.45 0.84 -9.51
CA LYS A 128 8.77 0.54 -8.11
C LYS A 128 9.13 -0.93 -7.87
N LEU A 129 8.83 -1.82 -8.84
CA LEU A 129 9.10 -3.25 -8.72
C LEU A 129 10.60 -3.53 -8.90
N ARG A 130 11.32 -3.63 -7.81
CA ARG A 130 12.74 -4.01 -7.78
C ARG A 130 13.04 -4.88 -6.56
N SER A 131 14.00 -5.77 -6.69
CA SER A 131 14.58 -6.51 -5.58
C SER A 131 15.61 -5.63 -4.88
N LYS A 132 15.58 -5.59 -3.53
CA LYS A 132 16.30 -4.62 -2.69
C LYS A 132 16.95 -5.33 -1.50
N ASN A 133 18.15 -4.91 -1.12
CA ASN A 133 18.77 -5.36 0.11
C ASN A 133 18.13 -4.61 1.29
N TRP A 134 17.92 -5.29 2.40
CA TRP A 134 17.38 -4.68 3.63
C TRP A 134 18.28 -3.60 4.23
N ASP A 135 19.59 -3.62 3.94
CA ASP A 135 20.53 -2.59 4.38
C ASP A 135 20.15 -1.20 3.85
N GLU A 136 19.44 -1.12 2.71
CA GLU A 136 18.93 0.16 2.18
C GLU A 136 18.02 0.88 3.19
N TYR A 137 17.32 0.13 4.05
CA TYR A 137 16.37 0.67 5.03
C TYR A 137 16.96 0.80 6.44
N SER A 138 18.22 0.43 6.64
CA SER A 138 18.95 0.65 7.89
C SER A 138 19.79 1.93 7.90
N LEU A 139 19.85 2.64 6.75
CA LEU A 139 20.61 3.87 6.59
C LEU A 139 19.93 5.05 7.32
N PRO A 140 20.69 6.03 7.82
CA PRO A 140 20.12 7.19 8.53
C PRO A 140 19.09 8.01 7.73
N ASP A 141 19.26 8.07 6.40
CA ASP A 141 18.38 8.83 5.50
C ASP A 141 17.23 7.98 4.94
N SER A 142 17.11 6.71 5.34
CA SER A 142 16.01 5.85 4.92
C SER A 142 14.71 6.22 5.63
N PRO A 143 13.52 5.92 5.03
CA PRO A 143 12.26 6.09 5.71
C PRO A 143 12.24 5.32 7.02
N GLN A 144 11.85 5.97 8.12
CA GLN A 144 11.65 5.29 9.39
C GLN A 144 10.46 4.35 9.29
N MET A 145 10.65 3.09 9.69
CA MET A 145 9.60 2.07 9.66
C MET A 145 8.81 2.07 10.97
N ASP A 146 7.48 2.02 10.85
CA ASP A 146 6.59 1.81 11.99
C ASP A 146 6.40 0.30 12.25
N PHE A 147 6.41 -0.49 11.17
CA PHE A 147 6.21 -1.94 11.22
C PHE A 147 7.23 -2.67 10.35
N ILE A 148 7.66 -3.84 10.83
CA ILE A 148 8.47 -4.78 10.06
C ILE A 148 7.86 -6.16 10.18
N ILE A 149 7.50 -6.76 9.04
CA ILE A 149 6.88 -8.06 8.97
C ILE A 149 7.72 -8.99 8.10
N THR A 150 8.25 -10.07 8.69
CA THR A 150 8.89 -11.13 7.91
C THR A 150 7.82 -12.04 7.30
N VAL A 151 7.93 -12.33 5.99
CA VAL A 151 6.94 -13.14 5.26
C VAL A 151 7.48 -14.50 4.80
N CYS A 152 8.63 -14.93 5.35
CA CYS A 152 9.18 -16.27 5.17
C CYS A 152 9.98 -16.70 6.39
N ASP A 153 9.97 -17.99 6.70
CA ASP A 153 10.61 -18.57 7.88
C ASP A 153 12.14 -18.37 7.89
N ASN A 154 12.77 -18.41 6.71
CA ASN A 154 14.21 -18.19 6.60
C ASN A 154 14.59 -16.79 7.09
N ALA A 155 13.93 -15.75 6.57
CA ALA A 155 14.19 -14.37 6.98
C ALA A 155 13.89 -14.11 8.46
N ALA A 156 12.92 -14.83 9.04
CA ALA A 156 12.62 -14.74 10.46
C ALA A 156 13.74 -15.26 11.35
N ASN A 157 14.55 -16.21 10.85
CA ASN A 157 15.66 -16.82 11.56
C ASN A 157 17.03 -16.18 11.26
N GLU A 158 17.10 -15.21 10.37
CA GLU A 158 18.31 -14.49 10.03
C GLU A 158 18.58 -13.34 11.02
N ALA A 159 19.85 -12.98 11.21
CA ALA A 159 20.22 -11.82 12.02
C ALA A 159 19.82 -10.52 11.28
N CYS A 160 18.65 -10.00 11.63
CA CYS A 160 18.17 -8.73 11.09
C CYS A 160 19.06 -7.55 11.52
N PRO A 161 19.20 -6.51 10.68
CA PRO A 161 19.79 -5.24 11.09
C PRO A 161 19.06 -4.62 12.29
N ILE A 162 19.75 -3.73 13.01
CA ILE A 162 19.10 -2.90 14.02
C ILE A 162 18.35 -1.79 13.31
N TRP A 163 17.03 -1.76 13.48
CA TRP A 163 16.17 -0.78 12.85
C TRP A 163 16.03 0.47 13.73
N LEU A 164 16.19 1.64 13.13
CA LEU A 164 15.96 2.91 13.81
C LEU A 164 14.47 3.07 14.16
N GLY A 165 14.20 3.64 15.35
CA GLY A 165 12.82 3.93 15.76
C GLY A 165 12.09 2.77 16.47
N HIS A 166 12.71 1.62 16.62
CA HIS A 166 12.12 0.45 17.32
C HIS A 166 10.73 0.04 16.76
N PRO A 167 10.62 -0.31 15.47
CA PRO A 167 9.35 -0.67 14.86
C PRO A 167 8.71 -1.89 15.53
N SER A 168 7.38 -1.99 15.46
CA SER A 168 6.68 -3.22 15.82
C SER A 168 6.99 -4.32 14.82
N THR A 169 7.37 -5.50 15.30
CA THR A 169 7.78 -6.65 14.47
C THR A 169 6.81 -7.81 14.62
N ALA A 170 6.52 -8.49 13.51
CA ALA A 170 5.76 -9.72 13.46
C ALA A 170 6.29 -10.68 12.40
N HIS A 171 5.84 -11.93 12.44
CA HIS A 171 6.16 -12.94 11.45
C HIS A 171 4.90 -13.55 10.85
N TRP A 172 4.80 -13.49 9.52
CA TRP A 172 3.74 -14.11 8.74
C TRP A 172 4.36 -15.10 7.74
N GLY A 173 4.53 -16.34 8.15
CA GLY A 173 5.21 -17.39 7.37
C GLY A 173 4.37 -17.88 6.20
N PHE A 174 4.76 -17.57 4.97
CA PHE A 174 4.12 -18.10 3.76
C PHE A 174 5.07 -19.03 3.01
N PRO A 175 4.57 -20.18 2.50
CA PRO A 175 5.33 -21.03 1.59
C PRO A 175 5.87 -20.24 0.40
N ASP A 176 7.03 -20.62 -0.12
CA ASP A 176 7.62 -19.92 -1.25
C ASP A 176 6.95 -20.30 -2.58
N PRO A 177 6.17 -19.42 -3.22
CA PRO A 177 5.55 -19.73 -4.50
C PRO A 177 6.57 -19.83 -5.65
N ALA A 178 7.76 -19.24 -5.48
CA ALA A 178 8.81 -19.30 -6.50
C ALA A 178 9.54 -20.64 -6.52
N SER A 179 9.46 -21.47 -5.46
CA SER A 179 10.04 -22.81 -5.40
C SER A 179 9.15 -23.88 -6.06
N VAL A 180 7.91 -23.53 -6.43
CA VAL A 180 6.99 -24.50 -7.02
C VAL A 180 7.41 -24.83 -8.45
N GLU A 181 7.63 -26.12 -8.71
CA GLU A 181 7.97 -26.65 -10.04
C GLU A 181 6.71 -27.03 -10.82
N GLY A 182 6.81 -27.03 -12.14
CA GLY A 182 5.72 -27.43 -13.03
C GLY A 182 5.44 -26.40 -14.13
N THR A 183 4.23 -26.51 -14.69
CA THR A 183 3.77 -25.60 -15.75
C THR A 183 3.51 -24.19 -15.19
N ASP A 184 3.46 -23.18 -16.08
CA ASP A 184 3.12 -21.82 -15.70
C ASP A 184 1.76 -21.72 -14.99
N ALA A 185 0.81 -22.59 -15.35
CA ALA A 185 -0.50 -22.65 -14.67
C ALA A 185 -0.36 -23.04 -13.18
N ILE A 186 0.45 -24.07 -12.89
CA ILE A 186 0.73 -24.53 -11.52
C ILE A 186 1.46 -23.44 -10.73
N LYS A 187 2.44 -22.79 -11.36
CA LYS A 187 3.18 -21.68 -10.72
C LYS A 187 2.26 -20.50 -10.44
N ARG A 188 1.42 -20.08 -11.39
CA ARG A 188 0.43 -19.02 -11.20
C ARG A 188 -0.52 -19.31 -10.03
N GLU A 189 -1.00 -20.54 -9.92
CA GLU A 189 -1.87 -20.96 -8.82
C GLU A 189 -1.17 -20.79 -7.46
N ALA A 190 0.10 -21.18 -7.35
CA ALA A 190 0.89 -21.00 -6.14
C ALA A 190 1.04 -19.50 -5.77
N PHE A 191 1.33 -18.64 -6.75
CA PHE A 191 1.40 -17.20 -6.53
C PHE A 191 0.05 -16.60 -6.13
N GLN A 192 -1.04 -17.03 -6.76
CA GLN A 192 -2.40 -16.58 -6.40
C GLN A 192 -2.78 -17.01 -4.98
N LYS A 193 -2.43 -18.24 -4.57
CA LYS A 193 -2.67 -18.71 -3.21
C LYS A 193 -1.92 -17.85 -2.18
N THR A 194 -0.65 -17.56 -2.43
CA THR A 194 0.15 -16.67 -1.57
C THR A 194 -0.45 -15.27 -1.53
N LEU A 195 -0.86 -14.73 -2.68
CA LEU A 195 -1.50 -13.42 -2.77
C LEU A 195 -2.79 -13.36 -1.92
N LEU A 196 -3.65 -14.38 -2.00
CA LEU A 196 -4.89 -14.44 -1.22
C LEU A 196 -4.62 -14.46 0.28
N GLY A 197 -3.64 -15.25 0.74
CA GLY A 197 -3.25 -15.28 2.14
C GLY A 197 -2.72 -13.93 2.63
N LEU A 198 -1.81 -13.31 1.87
CA LEU A 198 -1.30 -11.97 2.17
C LEU A 198 -2.41 -10.92 2.17
N THR A 199 -3.38 -11.01 1.25
CA THR A 199 -4.52 -10.10 1.19
C THR A 199 -5.34 -10.17 2.47
N LYS A 200 -5.68 -11.38 2.94
CA LYS A 200 -6.41 -11.60 4.21
C LYS A 200 -5.68 -10.90 5.37
N ASN A 201 -4.39 -11.13 5.50
CA ASN A 201 -3.60 -10.57 6.59
C ASN A 201 -3.52 -9.03 6.52
N ILE A 202 -3.30 -8.48 5.32
CA ILE A 202 -3.20 -7.02 5.14
C ILE A 202 -4.56 -6.34 5.35
N GLU A 203 -5.67 -6.94 4.93
CA GLU A 203 -7.01 -6.43 5.21
C GLU A 203 -7.29 -6.39 6.71
N ALA A 204 -6.93 -7.46 7.45
CA ALA A 204 -7.04 -7.48 8.91
C ALA A 204 -6.17 -6.39 9.56
N LEU A 205 -4.93 -6.22 9.10
CA LEU A 205 -4.03 -5.17 9.58
C LEU A 205 -4.60 -3.75 9.35
N ILE A 206 -5.23 -3.51 8.20
CA ILE A 206 -5.87 -2.23 7.88
C ILE A 206 -6.98 -1.90 8.89
N GLN A 207 -7.71 -2.89 9.37
CA GLN A 207 -8.80 -2.71 10.34
C GLN A 207 -8.33 -2.47 11.77
N LEU A 208 -7.05 -2.72 12.10
CA LEU A 208 -6.56 -2.49 13.45
C LEU A 208 -6.64 -1.01 13.84
N PRO A 209 -7.12 -0.70 15.06
CA PRO A 209 -7.13 0.65 15.62
C PRO A 209 -5.74 1.04 16.18
N ILE A 210 -4.74 1.14 15.31
CA ILE A 210 -3.31 1.26 15.64
C ILE A 210 -3.05 2.37 16.67
N ASP A 211 -3.68 3.54 16.51
CA ASP A 211 -3.48 4.70 17.40
C ASP A 211 -4.10 4.53 18.81
N GLN A 212 -4.91 3.48 19.00
CA GLN A 212 -5.60 3.22 20.27
C GLN A 212 -4.96 2.09 21.08
N LEU A 213 -3.97 1.37 20.50
CA LEU A 213 -3.32 0.24 21.13
C LEU A 213 -1.94 0.63 21.67
N ASP A 214 -1.59 0.11 22.84
CA ASP A 214 -0.21 0.14 23.31
C ASP A 214 0.69 -0.79 22.48
N LEU A 215 2.01 -0.60 22.56
CA LEU A 215 2.97 -1.33 21.73
C LEU A 215 2.93 -2.86 21.90
N LEU A 216 2.68 -3.35 23.12
CA LEU A 216 2.65 -4.81 23.37
C LEU A 216 1.38 -5.42 22.78
N THR A 217 0.24 -4.78 23.01
CA THR A 217 -1.06 -5.19 22.46
C THR A 217 -1.04 -5.14 20.94
N LEU A 218 -0.47 -4.06 20.37
CA LEU A 218 -0.33 -3.91 18.93
C LEU A 218 0.55 -5.00 18.32
N LYS A 219 1.73 -5.26 18.89
CA LYS A 219 2.62 -6.33 18.43
C LYS A 219 1.93 -7.69 18.45
N LYS A 220 1.22 -8.00 19.54
CA LYS A 220 0.45 -9.24 19.65
C LYS A 220 -0.66 -9.31 18.59
N ALA A 221 -1.45 -8.26 18.44
CA ALA A 221 -2.54 -8.21 17.46
C ALA A 221 -2.04 -8.42 16.01
N ILE A 222 -0.88 -7.85 15.66
CA ILE A 222 -0.28 -8.04 14.33
C ILE A 222 0.18 -9.50 14.14
N GLN A 223 0.74 -10.13 15.15
CA GLN A 223 1.14 -11.53 15.08
C GLN A 223 -0.09 -12.45 14.98
N ASP A 224 -1.10 -12.25 15.81
CA ASP A 224 -2.34 -13.05 15.86
C ASP A 224 -3.08 -13.06 14.50
N ILE A 225 -2.95 -12.00 13.67
CA ILE A 225 -3.52 -11.95 12.31
C ILE A 225 -3.12 -13.14 11.44
N HIS A 226 -1.90 -13.63 11.58
CA HIS A 226 -1.42 -14.74 10.76
C HIS A 226 -1.79 -16.11 11.35
N ASP A 227 -1.95 -16.17 12.66
CA ASP A 227 -2.20 -17.40 13.40
C ASP A 227 -3.69 -17.83 13.37
N GLU A 228 -4.59 -16.91 12.92
CA GLU A 228 -6.03 -17.15 12.67
C GLU A 228 -6.32 -17.70 11.26
#